data_e40a787d2708f56ffa348103cca739be
#
_entry.id   e40a787d2708f56ffa348103cca739be
#
_cell.length_a   1.000
_cell.length_b   1.000
_cell.length_c   1.000
_cell.angle_alpha   90.00
_cell.angle_beta   90.00
_cell.angle_gamma   90.00
#
_symmetry.space_group_name_H-M   'P 1'
#
loop_
_entity.id
_entity.type
_entity.pdbx_description
1 polymer ?
#
loop_
_entity_poly.entity_id
_entity_poly.type
_entity_poly.pdbx_seq_one_letter_code
_entity_poly.pdbx_strand_id
1 'polypeptide(L)'
;TAATALGFANTGTGTAAATPLPTQVFAPYFESWTGQSPAAMSAESGAKHLTMAFIQTATKGSCTPLWNGSTSMPISPAIFGDDIKALQTRGGDVIPSFGGYTADTTGTEIADSCTDVQQIAAAYEKVITTYDVSRLDMDIEVDALDNAAGIDRRNKAIKLVQDWAAANGRQVEISYTLPTTTRGLADSGRAVLENAVRNGPRVDVVNLMTFDYY
;
A
#
# COMPACT_ATOMS: atom_id res chain seq x y z
N THR A 1 52.55 31.42 -7.82
CA THR A 1 51.68 30.98 -6.75
C THR A 1 50.39 30.41 -7.35
N ALA A 2 50.28 29.06 -7.43
CA ALA A 2 49.09 28.36 -7.88
C ALA A 2 48.21 28.07 -6.65
N ALA A 3 46.96 28.51 -6.69
CA ALA A 3 45.97 28.19 -5.69
C ALA A 3 45.23 26.91 -6.09
N THR A 4 45.39 25.86 -5.30
CA THR A 4 44.68 24.60 -5.46
C THR A 4 43.32 24.72 -4.77
N ALA A 5 42.22 24.70 -5.53
CA ALA A 5 40.88 24.64 -5.00
C ALA A 5 40.55 23.18 -4.62
N LEU A 6 40.38 22.91 -3.33
CA LEU A 6 39.82 21.64 -2.84
C LEU A 6 38.30 21.64 -3.07
N GLY A 7 37.86 20.88 -4.03
CA GLY A 7 36.45 20.58 -4.22
C GLY A 7 35.96 19.58 -3.15
N PHE A 8 35.06 20.01 -2.27
CA PHE A 8 34.35 19.10 -1.39
C PHE A 8 33.31 18.33 -2.22
N ALA A 9 33.55 17.05 -2.41
CA ALA A 9 32.52 16.14 -2.91
C ALA A 9 31.46 15.95 -1.81
N ASN A 10 30.29 16.49 -2.05
CA ASN A 10 29.12 16.26 -1.20
C ASN A 10 28.63 14.83 -1.45
N THR A 11 29.07 13.85 -0.64
CA THR A 11 28.53 12.51 -0.64
C THR A 11 27.20 12.52 0.12
N GLY A 12 26.16 13.06 -0.51
CA GLY A 12 24.80 12.85 -0.05
C GLY A 12 24.50 11.35 -0.13
N THR A 13 24.36 10.69 1.01
CA THR A 13 23.81 9.34 1.13
C THR A 13 22.31 9.41 0.83
N GLY A 14 21.95 9.63 -0.43
CA GLY A 14 20.59 9.43 -0.89
C GLY A 14 20.30 7.94 -0.78
N THR A 15 19.39 7.55 0.11
CA THR A 15 18.78 6.23 0.05
C THR A 15 18.20 6.06 -1.36
N ALA A 16 18.68 5.05 -2.10
CA ALA A 16 18.11 4.75 -3.39
C ALA A 16 16.61 4.54 -3.23
N ALA A 17 15.80 5.24 -4.04
CA ALA A 17 14.36 5.03 -4.01
C ALA A 17 14.03 3.60 -4.40
N ALA A 18 12.93 3.06 -3.85
CA ALA A 18 12.44 1.73 -4.19
C ALA A 18 12.39 1.52 -5.70
N THR A 19 12.83 0.36 -6.16
CA THR A 19 12.77 0.01 -7.58
C THR A 19 11.31 -0.19 -7.99
N PRO A 20 10.82 0.46 -9.05
CA PRO A 20 9.48 0.23 -9.55
C PRO A 20 9.24 -1.25 -9.86
N LEU A 21 8.04 -1.73 -9.57
CA LEU A 21 7.65 -3.11 -9.91
C LEU A 21 7.59 -3.30 -11.43
N PRO A 22 7.82 -4.52 -11.93
CA PRO A 22 7.60 -4.84 -13.34
C PRO A 22 6.17 -4.54 -13.78
N THR A 23 5.97 -4.28 -15.08
CA THR A 23 4.64 -4.02 -15.66
C THR A 23 3.67 -5.19 -15.46
N GLN A 24 4.20 -6.42 -15.47
CA GLN A 24 3.46 -7.64 -15.18
C GLN A 24 4.04 -8.29 -13.94
N VAL A 25 3.22 -8.43 -12.91
CA VAL A 25 3.61 -8.94 -11.60
C VAL A 25 2.65 -10.05 -11.18
N PHE A 26 3.20 -11.21 -10.84
CA PHE A 26 2.49 -12.21 -10.06
C PHE A 26 2.85 -11.99 -8.60
N ALA A 27 1.89 -11.53 -7.80
CA ALA A 27 2.05 -11.20 -6.39
C ALA A 27 0.90 -11.83 -5.59
N PRO A 28 0.99 -13.13 -5.25
CA PRO A 28 -0.03 -13.79 -4.45
C PRO A 28 -0.14 -13.14 -3.06
N TYR A 29 -1.33 -13.24 -2.47
CA TYR A 29 -1.58 -12.72 -1.14
C TYR A 29 -0.82 -13.51 -0.08
N PHE A 30 -0.22 -12.79 0.86
CA PHE A 30 0.39 -13.28 2.07
C PHE A 30 -0.39 -12.76 3.28
N GLU A 31 -0.82 -13.64 4.15
CA GLU A 31 -1.59 -13.31 5.34
C GLU A 31 -0.69 -12.97 6.53
N SER A 32 -0.66 -11.70 6.93
CA SER A 32 0.24 -11.18 7.97
C SER A 32 0.01 -11.76 9.38
N TRP A 33 -1.14 -12.40 9.61
CA TRP A 33 -1.54 -12.94 10.93
C TRP A 33 -1.19 -14.40 11.15
N THR A 34 -0.65 -15.09 10.17
CA THR A 34 -0.34 -16.54 10.26
C THR A 34 0.91 -16.86 11.06
N GLY A 35 1.74 -15.87 11.38
CA GLY A 35 3.03 -16.06 12.03
C GLY A 35 4.12 -16.64 11.12
N GLN A 36 3.86 -16.76 9.82
CA GLN A 36 4.81 -17.21 8.83
C GLN A 36 5.74 -16.08 8.38
N SER A 37 6.92 -16.44 7.85
CA SER A 37 7.84 -15.49 7.24
C SER A 37 7.49 -15.29 5.76
N PRO A 38 7.21 -14.06 5.31
CA PRO A 38 7.00 -13.79 3.88
C PRO A 38 8.26 -14.10 3.05
N ALA A 39 9.47 -13.92 3.60
CA ALA A 39 10.70 -14.26 2.91
C ALA A 39 10.85 -15.77 2.71
N ALA A 40 10.48 -16.59 3.71
CA ALA A 40 10.50 -18.04 3.61
C ALA A 40 9.47 -18.53 2.57
N MET A 41 8.23 -18.05 2.63
CA MET A 41 7.18 -18.41 1.66
C MET A 41 7.56 -18.02 0.23
N SER A 42 8.13 -16.84 0.03
CA SER A 42 8.67 -16.42 -1.26
C SER A 42 9.75 -17.36 -1.78
N ALA A 43 10.66 -17.81 -0.89
CA ALA A 43 11.73 -18.72 -1.27
C ALA A 43 11.21 -20.12 -1.64
N GLU A 44 10.24 -20.63 -0.90
CA GLU A 44 9.64 -21.96 -1.14
C GLU A 44 8.76 -21.99 -2.40
N SER A 45 7.93 -20.98 -2.59
CA SER A 45 6.99 -20.91 -3.72
C SER A 45 7.63 -20.42 -5.02
N GLY A 46 8.75 -19.73 -4.95
CA GLY A 46 9.36 -19.02 -6.07
C GLY A 46 8.66 -17.71 -6.44
N ALA A 47 7.61 -17.30 -5.72
CA ALA A 47 6.95 -16.00 -5.91
C ALA A 47 7.89 -14.89 -5.46
N LYS A 48 8.32 -14.05 -6.41
CA LYS A 48 9.23 -12.93 -6.13
C LYS A 48 8.55 -11.74 -5.48
N HIS A 49 7.24 -11.59 -5.69
CA HIS A 49 6.45 -10.50 -5.17
C HIS A 49 5.28 -11.06 -4.36
N LEU A 50 4.92 -10.38 -3.29
CA LEU A 50 3.79 -10.76 -2.44
C LEU A 50 2.90 -9.55 -2.19
N THR A 51 1.58 -9.73 -2.25
CA THR A 51 0.62 -8.76 -1.73
C THR A 51 0.40 -9.07 -0.25
N MET A 52 0.81 -8.16 0.64
CA MET A 52 0.77 -8.42 2.09
C MET A 52 -0.54 -7.92 2.70
N ALA A 53 -1.42 -8.85 3.02
CA ALA A 53 -2.73 -8.66 3.64
C ALA A 53 -2.63 -8.65 5.17
N PHE A 54 -3.25 -7.78 5.91
CA PHE A 54 -3.79 -6.49 5.54
C PHE A 54 -3.33 -5.45 6.55
N ILE A 55 -3.30 -4.18 6.15
CA ILE A 55 -3.07 -3.05 7.05
C ILE A 55 -4.42 -2.39 7.33
N GLN A 56 -4.73 -2.21 8.61
CA GLN A 56 -5.94 -1.56 9.10
C GLN A 56 -5.68 -0.89 10.44
N THR A 57 -6.65 -0.21 11.02
CA THR A 57 -6.55 0.36 12.36
C THR A 57 -7.03 -0.65 13.42
N ALA A 58 -6.61 -0.48 14.68
CA ALA A 58 -7.06 -1.36 15.76
C ALA A 58 -8.54 -1.15 16.11
N THR A 59 -9.03 0.08 15.96
CA THR A 59 -10.40 0.47 16.31
C THR A 59 -10.86 1.58 15.40
N LYS A 60 -12.16 1.62 15.13
CA LYS A 60 -12.82 2.72 14.42
C LYS A 60 -12.52 4.06 15.10
N GLY A 61 -12.20 5.08 14.31
CA GLY A 61 -11.78 6.41 14.78
C GLY A 61 -10.27 6.58 14.94
N SER A 62 -9.48 5.51 14.87
CA SER A 62 -8.02 5.58 14.86
C SER A 62 -7.48 5.95 13.48
N CYS A 63 -6.32 6.62 13.44
CA CYS A 63 -5.56 6.91 12.23
C CYS A 63 -4.21 6.14 12.19
N THR A 64 -4.00 5.22 13.12
CA THR A 64 -2.73 4.49 13.24
C THR A 64 -2.79 3.20 12.42
N PRO A 65 -1.96 3.05 11.37
CA PRO A 65 -1.90 1.82 10.58
C PRO A 65 -1.18 0.72 11.36
N LEU A 66 -1.74 -0.48 11.34
CA LEU A 66 -1.23 -1.67 12.01
C LEU A 66 -1.43 -2.89 11.09
N TRP A 67 -0.49 -3.82 11.07
CA TRP A 67 -0.73 -5.11 10.44
C TRP A 67 -1.85 -5.84 11.18
N ASN A 68 -2.84 -6.30 10.42
CA ASN A 68 -4.04 -6.99 10.91
C ASN A 68 -4.76 -6.27 12.08
N GLY A 69 -4.68 -4.93 12.15
CA GLY A 69 -5.25 -4.14 13.24
C GLY A 69 -4.65 -4.45 14.63
N SER A 70 -3.55 -5.18 14.70
CA SER A 70 -2.94 -5.61 15.96
C SER A 70 -1.98 -4.58 16.52
N THR A 71 -2.20 -4.14 17.76
CA THR A 71 -1.28 -3.22 18.45
C THR A 71 0.10 -3.82 18.71
N SER A 72 0.23 -5.15 18.66
CA SER A 72 1.53 -5.84 18.74
C SER A 72 2.27 -5.88 17.40
N MET A 73 1.63 -5.46 16.30
CA MET A 73 2.18 -5.48 14.96
C MET A 73 2.18 -4.08 14.31
N PRO A 74 2.88 -3.09 14.92
CA PRO A 74 2.95 -1.74 14.37
C PRO A 74 3.72 -1.72 13.05
N ILE A 75 3.42 -0.72 12.21
CA ILE A 75 4.26 -0.43 11.04
C ILE A 75 5.61 0.08 11.53
N SER A 76 6.60 -0.81 11.51
CA SER A 76 7.97 -0.55 11.94
C SER A 76 8.95 -1.56 11.30
N PRO A 77 10.25 -1.25 11.21
CA PRO A 77 11.25 -2.20 10.68
C PRO A 77 11.35 -3.51 11.47
N ALA A 78 10.94 -3.50 12.75
CA ALA A 78 10.94 -4.72 13.59
C ALA A 78 9.85 -5.73 13.19
N ILE A 79 8.83 -5.29 12.45
CA ILE A 79 7.75 -6.15 11.95
C ILE A 79 7.90 -6.27 10.44
N PHE A 80 8.21 -7.45 9.94
CA PHE A 80 8.46 -7.79 8.54
C PHE A 80 9.62 -7.06 7.84
N GLY A 81 10.33 -6.12 8.50
CA GLY A 81 11.38 -5.34 7.83
C GLY A 81 12.51 -6.20 7.27
N ASP A 82 13.00 -7.16 8.04
CA ASP A 82 14.07 -8.07 7.60
C ASP A 82 13.59 -9.00 6.49
N ASP A 83 12.36 -9.51 6.58
CA ASP A 83 11.74 -10.34 5.54
C ASP A 83 11.60 -9.58 4.22
N ILE A 84 11.06 -8.38 4.27
CA ILE A 84 10.88 -7.52 3.09
C ILE A 84 12.23 -7.20 2.47
N LYS A 85 13.22 -6.86 3.30
CA LYS A 85 14.59 -6.60 2.83
C LYS A 85 15.21 -7.83 2.17
N ALA A 86 14.95 -9.02 2.70
CA ALA A 86 15.41 -10.27 2.10
C ALA A 86 14.75 -10.54 0.73
N LEU A 87 13.45 -10.25 0.57
CA LEU A 87 12.77 -10.30 -0.74
C LEU A 87 13.40 -9.32 -1.73
N GLN A 88 13.55 -8.07 -1.34
CA GLN A 88 14.12 -7.00 -2.18
C GLN A 88 15.55 -7.34 -2.62
N THR A 89 16.39 -7.89 -1.73
CA THR A 89 17.75 -8.31 -2.05
C THR A 89 17.81 -9.41 -3.12
N ARG A 90 16.75 -10.23 -3.21
CA ARG A 90 16.61 -11.28 -4.24
C ARG A 90 15.94 -10.78 -5.52
N GLY A 91 15.72 -9.47 -5.65
CA GLY A 91 15.07 -8.85 -6.83
C GLY A 91 13.55 -9.03 -6.84
N GLY A 92 12.96 -9.25 -5.66
CA GLY A 92 11.52 -9.22 -5.44
C GLY A 92 11.08 -7.93 -4.73
N ASP A 93 9.84 -7.86 -4.31
CA ASP A 93 9.30 -6.81 -3.45
C ASP A 93 7.95 -7.24 -2.85
N VAL A 94 7.40 -6.38 -2.00
CA VAL A 94 6.06 -6.56 -1.45
C VAL A 94 5.15 -5.41 -1.83
N ILE A 95 3.85 -5.70 -1.86
CA ILE A 95 2.77 -4.73 -2.05
C ILE A 95 1.93 -4.73 -0.78
N PRO A 96 2.15 -3.81 0.17
CA PRO A 96 1.30 -3.71 1.35
C PRO A 96 -0.15 -3.37 0.94
N SER A 97 -1.11 -4.16 1.43
CA SER A 97 -2.52 -4.02 1.12
C SER A 97 -3.30 -3.49 2.31
N PHE A 98 -4.09 -2.44 2.09
CA PHE A 98 -4.96 -1.82 3.07
C PHE A 98 -6.40 -2.26 2.85
N GLY A 99 -7.13 -2.52 3.93
CA GLY A 99 -8.53 -2.92 3.87
C GLY A 99 -8.75 -4.40 4.09
N GLY A 100 -9.49 -5.02 3.18
CA GLY A 100 -9.93 -6.40 3.25
C GLY A 100 -11.20 -6.58 4.08
N TYR A 101 -11.88 -7.71 3.91
CA TYR A 101 -13.23 -7.98 4.43
C TYR A 101 -13.44 -7.58 5.89
N THR A 102 -12.51 -7.96 6.79
CA THR A 102 -12.65 -7.66 8.23
C THR A 102 -12.56 -6.17 8.51
N ALA A 103 -11.62 -5.47 7.89
CA ALA A 103 -11.46 -4.04 8.07
C ALA A 103 -12.69 -3.27 7.56
N ASP A 104 -13.21 -3.69 6.43
CA ASP A 104 -14.28 -3.01 5.73
C ASP A 104 -15.64 -3.23 6.40
N THR A 105 -15.88 -4.41 7.02
CA THR A 105 -17.09 -4.69 7.82
C THR A 105 -17.04 -4.06 9.20
N THR A 106 -15.86 -3.82 9.78
CA THR A 106 -15.74 -3.24 11.13
C THR A 106 -15.50 -1.72 11.10
N GLY A 107 -15.31 -1.13 9.92
CA GLY A 107 -14.98 0.28 9.73
C GLY A 107 -13.58 0.63 10.27
N THR A 108 -12.65 -0.33 10.21
CA THR A 108 -11.23 -0.17 10.57
C THR A 108 -10.31 -0.06 9.34
N GLU A 109 -10.84 -0.11 8.12
CA GLU A 109 -10.12 0.39 6.96
C GLU A 109 -9.71 1.84 7.24
N ILE A 110 -8.50 2.22 6.87
CA ILE A 110 -7.92 3.46 7.41
C ILE A 110 -8.69 4.73 7.03
N ALA A 111 -9.25 4.80 5.81
CA ALA A 111 -10.01 5.96 5.38
C ALA A 111 -11.46 5.96 5.88
N ASP A 112 -11.97 4.80 6.31
CA ASP A 112 -13.26 4.67 6.99
C ASP A 112 -13.14 4.98 8.48
N SER A 113 -12.02 4.59 9.08
CA SER A 113 -11.70 4.81 10.48
C SER A 113 -11.27 6.25 10.76
N CYS A 114 -10.28 6.75 10.02
CA CYS A 114 -9.72 8.08 10.18
C CYS A 114 -10.48 9.10 9.32
N THR A 115 -10.86 10.24 9.89
CA THR A 115 -11.57 11.30 9.15
C THR A 115 -10.66 12.42 8.65
N ASP A 116 -9.39 12.41 9.02
CA ASP A 116 -8.38 13.40 8.64
C ASP A 116 -7.56 12.89 7.44
N VAL A 117 -7.76 13.51 6.28
CA VAL A 117 -7.09 13.16 5.02
C VAL A 117 -5.56 13.24 5.12
N GLN A 118 -5.03 14.20 5.88
CA GLN A 118 -3.58 14.35 6.07
C GLN A 118 -3.01 13.20 6.91
N GLN A 119 -3.71 12.76 7.95
CA GLN A 119 -3.29 11.63 8.75
C GLN A 119 -3.38 10.31 7.98
N ILE A 120 -4.39 10.14 7.10
CA ILE A 120 -4.47 8.99 6.20
C ILE A 120 -3.27 8.99 5.25
N ALA A 121 -2.96 10.13 4.62
CA ALA A 121 -1.78 10.26 3.76
C ALA A 121 -0.49 9.93 4.52
N ALA A 122 -0.31 10.47 5.73
CA ALA A 122 0.84 10.18 6.58
C ALA A 122 0.96 8.68 6.94
N ALA A 123 -0.17 7.97 7.09
CA ALA A 123 -0.17 6.54 7.32
C ALA A 123 0.34 5.77 6.08
N TYR A 124 -0.06 6.15 4.88
CA TYR A 124 0.46 5.58 3.64
C TYR A 124 1.96 5.88 3.45
N GLU A 125 2.38 7.13 3.65
CA GLU A 125 3.80 7.53 3.62
C GLU A 125 4.65 6.74 4.60
N LYS A 126 4.12 6.51 5.82
CA LYS A 126 4.80 5.69 6.83
C LYS A 126 5.07 4.28 6.33
N VAL A 127 4.10 3.62 5.71
CA VAL A 127 4.29 2.27 5.15
C VAL A 127 5.33 2.28 4.04
N ILE A 128 5.22 3.22 3.09
CA ILE A 128 6.15 3.38 1.98
C ILE A 128 7.59 3.58 2.48
N THR A 129 7.78 4.47 3.44
CA THR A 129 9.12 4.81 3.95
C THR A 129 9.69 3.76 4.87
N THR A 130 8.86 3.08 5.67
CA THR A 130 9.30 2.02 6.59
C THR A 130 9.84 0.81 5.85
N TYR A 131 9.19 0.42 4.76
CA TYR A 131 9.51 -0.80 4.03
C TYR A 131 10.19 -0.56 2.68
N ASP A 132 10.35 0.72 2.29
CA ASP A 132 10.92 1.14 1.02
C ASP A 132 10.24 0.46 -0.18
N VAL A 133 8.92 0.52 -0.23
CA VAL A 133 8.08 -0.07 -1.27
C VAL A 133 7.63 0.96 -2.29
N SER A 134 7.32 0.51 -3.51
CA SER A 134 6.91 1.38 -4.61
C SER A 134 5.43 1.25 -5.01
N ARG A 135 4.69 0.29 -4.42
CA ARG A 135 3.25 0.12 -4.68
C ARG A 135 2.50 -0.13 -3.37
N LEU A 136 1.33 0.46 -3.23
CA LEU A 136 0.32 0.11 -2.24
C LEU A 136 -0.91 -0.46 -2.95
N ASP A 137 -1.55 -1.41 -2.30
CA ASP A 137 -2.85 -1.94 -2.71
C ASP A 137 -3.95 -1.45 -1.77
N MET A 138 -5.13 -1.19 -2.33
CA MET A 138 -6.36 -0.80 -1.63
C MET A 138 -7.41 -1.87 -1.91
N ASP A 139 -7.57 -2.79 -0.98
CA ASP A 139 -8.53 -3.89 -1.07
C ASP A 139 -9.84 -3.44 -0.43
N ILE A 140 -10.80 -3.03 -1.27
CA ILE A 140 -12.02 -2.34 -0.83
C ILE A 140 -13.24 -3.20 -1.13
N GLU A 141 -13.91 -3.56 -0.05
CA GLU A 141 -14.99 -4.53 -0.05
C GLU A 141 -16.24 -4.01 0.71
N VAL A 142 -17.30 -4.74 0.63
CA VAL A 142 -18.53 -4.64 1.44
C VAL A 142 -18.89 -3.21 1.89
N ASP A 143 -18.97 -2.93 3.19
CA ASP A 143 -19.43 -1.65 3.75
C ASP A 143 -18.55 -0.45 3.35
N ALA A 144 -17.25 -0.66 3.09
CA ALA A 144 -16.35 0.39 2.63
C ALA A 144 -16.69 0.89 1.21
N LEU A 145 -17.32 0.05 0.39
CA LEU A 145 -17.82 0.43 -0.94
C LEU A 145 -19.06 1.35 -0.87
N ASP A 146 -19.80 1.30 0.22
CA ASP A 146 -20.99 2.13 0.47
C ASP A 146 -20.66 3.42 1.23
N ASN A 147 -19.43 3.54 1.78
CA ASN A 147 -18.98 4.73 2.49
C ASN A 147 -18.41 5.79 1.53
N ALA A 148 -19.29 6.57 0.90
CA ALA A 148 -18.87 7.61 -0.05
C ALA A 148 -17.87 8.62 0.55
N ALA A 149 -17.96 8.92 1.86
CA ALA A 149 -17.03 9.82 2.52
C ALA A 149 -15.65 9.15 2.74
N GLY A 150 -15.61 7.86 3.04
CA GLY A 150 -14.38 7.06 3.12
C GLY A 150 -13.67 6.97 1.77
N ILE A 151 -14.43 6.66 0.72
CA ILE A 151 -13.93 6.64 -0.67
C ILE A 151 -13.29 7.98 -1.05
N ASP A 152 -13.97 9.09 -0.74
CA ASP A 152 -13.48 10.43 -1.06
C ASP A 152 -12.21 10.78 -0.29
N ARG A 153 -12.14 10.47 1.01
CA ARG A 153 -10.94 10.66 1.84
C ARG A 153 -9.76 9.83 1.34
N ARG A 154 -10.00 8.55 1.02
CA ARG A 154 -8.97 7.64 0.48
C ARG A 154 -8.34 8.19 -0.77
N ASN A 155 -9.16 8.57 -1.75
CA ASN A 155 -8.67 9.10 -3.01
C ASN A 155 -7.92 10.44 -2.84
N LYS A 156 -8.40 11.34 -1.97
CA LYS A 156 -7.67 12.57 -1.62
C LYS A 156 -6.33 12.28 -0.95
N ALA A 157 -6.28 11.33 -0.02
CA ALA A 157 -5.05 10.94 0.66
C ALA A 157 -4.04 10.30 -0.31
N ILE A 158 -4.49 9.46 -1.22
CA ILE A 158 -3.65 8.90 -2.29
C ILE A 158 -3.04 10.01 -3.16
N LYS A 159 -3.84 11.01 -3.54
CA LYS A 159 -3.32 12.15 -4.31
C LYS A 159 -2.20 12.87 -3.55
N LEU A 160 -2.38 13.14 -2.25
CA LEU A 160 -1.35 13.75 -1.41
C LEU A 160 -0.07 12.92 -1.36
N VAL A 161 -0.19 11.61 -1.21
CA VAL A 161 0.96 10.69 -1.19
C VAL A 161 1.71 10.69 -2.52
N GLN A 162 1.00 10.71 -3.64
CA GLN A 162 1.63 10.77 -4.96
C GLN A 162 2.35 12.10 -5.19
N ASP A 163 1.78 13.22 -4.71
CA ASP A 163 2.42 14.53 -4.77
C ASP A 163 3.67 14.58 -3.89
N TRP A 164 3.56 14.07 -2.66
CA TRP A 164 4.70 13.90 -1.77
C TRP A 164 5.79 13.03 -2.39
N ALA A 165 5.45 11.89 -2.96
CA ALA A 165 6.39 11.00 -3.61
C ALA A 165 7.15 11.71 -4.74
N ALA A 166 6.43 12.41 -5.62
CA ALA A 166 7.03 13.17 -6.71
C ALA A 166 7.98 14.26 -6.20
N ALA A 167 7.60 14.98 -5.14
CA ALA A 167 8.45 16.00 -4.51
C ALA A 167 9.71 15.43 -3.86
N ASN A 168 9.70 14.15 -3.49
CA ASN A 168 10.83 13.44 -2.86
C ASN A 168 11.58 12.50 -3.82
N GLY A 169 11.35 12.62 -5.13
CA GLY A 169 12.04 11.80 -6.14
C GLY A 169 11.67 10.31 -6.09
N ARG A 170 10.51 9.99 -5.50
CA ARG A 170 9.96 8.63 -5.42
C ARG A 170 8.87 8.43 -6.46
N GLN A 171 8.68 7.19 -6.88
CA GLN A 171 7.51 6.76 -7.63
C GLN A 171 6.68 5.85 -6.73
N VAL A 172 5.39 6.15 -6.61
CA VAL A 172 4.43 5.33 -5.86
C VAL A 172 3.27 5.00 -6.78
N GLU A 173 3.05 3.72 -6.97
CA GLU A 173 1.93 3.16 -7.71
C GLU A 173 0.81 2.77 -6.75
N ILE A 174 -0.41 2.87 -7.23
CA ILE A 174 -1.61 2.46 -6.48
C ILE A 174 -2.34 1.39 -7.27
N SER A 175 -2.57 0.26 -6.64
CA SER A 175 -3.55 -0.72 -7.08
C SER A 175 -4.83 -0.61 -6.25
N TYR A 176 -5.95 -0.84 -6.90
CA TYR A 176 -7.23 -1.09 -6.25
C TYR A 176 -7.64 -2.53 -6.49
N THR A 177 -7.91 -3.29 -5.44
CA THR A 177 -8.54 -4.60 -5.49
C THR A 177 -10.04 -4.39 -5.25
N LEU A 178 -10.86 -4.72 -6.26
CA LEU A 178 -12.27 -4.34 -6.31
C LEU A 178 -13.16 -5.52 -6.74
N PRO A 179 -14.41 -5.57 -6.24
CA PRO A 179 -15.35 -6.64 -6.54
C PRO A 179 -15.80 -6.61 -8.00
N THR A 180 -16.10 -7.79 -8.49
CA THR A 180 -16.61 -8.01 -9.84
C THR A 180 -17.94 -8.77 -9.84
N THR A 181 -18.61 -8.72 -10.96
CA THR A 181 -19.71 -9.60 -11.34
C THR A 181 -19.25 -10.49 -12.47
N THR A 182 -20.07 -11.46 -12.85
CA THR A 182 -19.83 -12.29 -14.06
C THR A 182 -19.76 -11.48 -15.37
N ARG A 183 -20.05 -10.16 -15.32
CA ARG A 183 -20.01 -9.24 -16.47
C ARG A 183 -18.86 -8.23 -16.41
N GLY A 184 -18.05 -8.26 -15.35
CA GLY A 184 -16.92 -7.36 -15.16
C GLY A 184 -16.96 -6.63 -13.82
N LEU A 185 -16.27 -5.50 -13.73
CA LEU A 185 -16.18 -4.69 -12.51
C LEU A 185 -17.58 -4.33 -11.98
N ALA A 186 -17.82 -4.54 -10.69
CA ALA A 186 -19.08 -4.16 -10.05
C ALA A 186 -19.30 -2.63 -10.08
N ASP A 187 -20.57 -2.21 -10.08
CA ASP A 187 -20.91 -0.78 -10.08
C ASP A 187 -20.34 -0.04 -8.86
N SER A 188 -20.26 -0.69 -7.70
CA SER A 188 -19.62 -0.15 -6.49
C SER A 188 -18.12 0.07 -6.70
N GLY A 189 -17.40 -0.88 -7.29
CA GLY A 189 -16.00 -0.72 -7.63
C GLY A 189 -15.78 0.38 -8.68
N ARG A 190 -16.67 0.50 -9.67
CA ARG A 190 -16.63 1.59 -10.64
C ARG A 190 -16.81 2.95 -9.98
N ALA A 191 -17.69 3.08 -8.99
CA ALA A 191 -17.89 4.33 -8.24
C ALA A 191 -16.63 4.79 -7.49
N VAL A 192 -15.82 3.85 -6.96
CA VAL A 192 -14.51 4.15 -6.35
C VAL A 192 -13.57 4.77 -7.39
N LEU A 193 -13.49 4.20 -8.59
CA LEU A 193 -12.62 4.69 -9.66
C LEU A 193 -13.10 6.03 -10.22
N GLU A 194 -14.41 6.23 -10.37
CA GLU A 194 -14.97 7.52 -10.77
C GLU A 194 -14.68 8.62 -9.74
N ASN A 195 -14.70 8.28 -8.44
CA ASN A 195 -14.28 9.22 -7.40
C ASN A 195 -12.77 9.50 -7.48
N ALA A 196 -11.93 8.50 -7.80
CA ALA A 196 -10.51 8.72 -8.03
C ALA A 196 -10.27 9.71 -9.18
N VAL A 197 -10.98 9.56 -10.30
CA VAL A 197 -10.89 10.51 -11.42
C VAL A 197 -11.24 11.94 -10.98
N ARG A 198 -12.27 12.12 -10.15
CA ARG A 198 -12.67 13.45 -9.64
C ARG A 198 -11.65 14.07 -8.69
N ASN A 199 -10.96 13.27 -7.90
CA ASN A 199 -9.98 13.73 -6.91
C ASN A 199 -8.53 13.76 -7.44
N GLY A 200 -8.28 13.21 -8.62
CA GLY A 200 -7.03 13.31 -9.37
C GLY A 200 -5.87 12.41 -8.97
N PRO A 201 -5.98 11.39 -8.09
CA PRO A 201 -4.93 10.40 -7.95
C PRO A 201 -4.82 9.56 -9.22
N ARG A 202 -3.61 9.09 -9.51
CA ARG A 202 -3.39 8.09 -10.53
C ARG A 202 -3.68 6.70 -9.95
N VAL A 203 -4.51 5.93 -10.63
CA VAL A 203 -4.71 4.51 -10.36
C VAL A 203 -3.91 3.74 -11.40
N ASP A 204 -2.91 2.98 -10.98
CA ASP A 204 -1.97 2.30 -11.86
C ASP A 204 -2.46 0.89 -12.23
N VAL A 205 -3.12 0.22 -11.30
CA VAL A 205 -3.64 -1.14 -11.47
C VAL A 205 -5.06 -1.23 -10.89
N VAL A 206 -5.92 -1.96 -11.57
CA VAL A 206 -7.19 -2.45 -11.01
C VAL A 206 -7.13 -3.97 -10.98
N ASN A 207 -7.03 -4.51 -9.78
CA ASN A 207 -7.05 -5.93 -9.52
C ASN A 207 -8.49 -6.38 -9.33
N LEU A 208 -8.93 -7.37 -10.12
CA LEU A 208 -10.33 -7.80 -10.16
C LEU A 208 -10.53 -9.04 -9.30
N MET A 209 -11.45 -8.98 -8.33
CA MET A 209 -11.85 -10.14 -7.53
C MET A 209 -12.74 -11.06 -8.39
N THR A 210 -12.11 -11.94 -9.18
CA THR A 210 -12.82 -12.84 -10.12
C THR A 210 -13.19 -14.19 -9.48
N PHE A 211 -13.73 -14.13 -8.27
CA PHE A 211 -14.12 -15.29 -7.46
C PHE A 211 -15.39 -14.97 -6.65
N ASP A 212 -15.93 -15.97 -5.93
CA ASP A 212 -17.11 -15.85 -5.05
C ASP A 212 -18.37 -15.33 -5.75
N TYR A 213 -18.63 -15.82 -6.96
CA TYR A 213 -19.89 -15.58 -7.67
C TYR A 213 -20.96 -16.56 -7.20
N TYR A 214 -21.96 -16.09 -6.48
CA TYR A 214 -23.09 -16.89 -5.97
C TYR A 214 -24.39 -16.57 -6.70
#